data_8f5fa58efbec1e688f86e14b75678a3d
#
_entry.id   8f5fa58efbec1e688f86e14b75678a3d
#
_cell.length_a   1.000
_cell.length_b   1.000
_cell.length_c   1.000
_cell.angle_alpha   90.00
_cell.angle_beta   90.00
_cell.angle_gamma   90.00
#
_symmetry.space_group_name_H-M   'P 1'
#
loop_
_entity.id
_entity.type
_entity.pdbx_description
1 polymer ?
#
loop_
_entity_poly.entity_id
_entity_poly.type
_entity_poly.pdbx_seq_one_letter_code
_entity_poly.pdbx_strand_id
1 'polypeptide(L)'
;MRCSCSALQWILIFSLVAAIVSFPACSGVSSPNGGSGGGGNGGNGGGGTGGSNLACNGMSTGQGASLNGFVPFTSSNLWNTDISSAPVDPNSSSIITNWVGSVNVHPDWGTDPTYGIPYVVVDGNQSLVNINLQAYGDESDPGPMPVPANAPVEGGSSSTGDRHVLVLDNGNCFLYELYNSSVKSDGSWNADSTAVWDLLSDEQRPYTWTSADAAGLPIFPGLVRYDEVASGNIQHAFRFTLPHSRAAFIPPASHWAGNTSDSSAPPMGMRLRLKSSYNISGFSTQMQVILTAMKHYGLILADNGSSLYVTGVSDSRWGSDLDSLKTVPASAFEVVQMNPIYTISNYPTGAAPTISSFTASPTHVSSGGSVTLSWNVSNADYVIVSPGPGAVRDTSVTVTPGATTTYKLYATNQYGRTTTTLTVNVP
;
A
#
# COMPACT_ATOMS: atom_id res chain seq x y z
N MET A 1 -11.72 -23.27 15.95
CA MET A 1 -12.20 -24.35 15.05
C MET A 1 -11.52 -24.13 13.72
N ARG A 2 -10.69 -25.07 13.28
CA ARG A 2 -9.95 -24.99 12.03
C ARG A 2 -10.87 -25.40 10.88
N CYS A 3 -11.11 -24.54 9.89
CA CYS A 3 -11.69 -24.93 8.60
C CYS A 3 -10.57 -25.02 7.56
N SER A 4 -10.27 -26.26 7.17
CA SER A 4 -9.43 -26.61 6.04
C SER A 4 -10.32 -26.66 4.80
N CYS A 5 -10.06 -25.81 3.79
CA CYS A 5 -10.64 -25.95 2.46
C CYS A 5 -9.56 -26.44 1.49
N SER A 6 -9.66 -27.71 1.13
CA SER A 6 -8.92 -28.32 0.03
C SER A 6 -9.58 -27.94 -1.30
N ALA A 7 -8.81 -27.33 -2.21
CA ALA A 7 -9.23 -27.03 -3.57
C ALA A 7 -9.22 -28.30 -4.42
N LEU A 8 -10.36 -28.65 -5.02
CA LEU A 8 -10.48 -29.65 -6.07
C LEU A 8 -10.25 -28.98 -7.43
N GLN A 9 -9.20 -29.41 -8.14
CA GLN A 9 -8.95 -29.06 -9.54
C GLN A 9 -9.95 -29.77 -10.44
N TRP A 10 -10.67 -29.02 -11.28
CA TRP A 10 -11.36 -29.52 -12.46
C TRP A 10 -10.70 -28.96 -13.71
N ILE A 11 -10.08 -29.86 -14.49
CA ILE A 11 -9.56 -29.59 -15.83
C ILE A 11 -10.73 -29.73 -16.80
N LEU A 12 -11.08 -28.68 -17.52
CA LEU A 12 -11.94 -28.70 -18.68
C LEU A 12 -11.23 -28.10 -19.88
N ILE A 13 -10.94 -28.98 -20.85
CA ILE A 13 -10.40 -28.64 -22.17
C ILE A 13 -11.55 -28.09 -23.02
N PHE A 14 -11.41 -26.88 -23.55
CA PHE A 14 -12.23 -26.38 -24.66
C PHE A 14 -11.38 -25.78 -25.78
N SER A 15 -11.76 -26.24 -26.97
CA SER A 15 -11.09 -26.05 -28.25
C SER A 15 -11.21 -24.64 -28.78
N LEU A 16 -10.13 -24.19 -29.46
CA LEU A 16 -9.98 -22.93 -30.18
C LEU A 16 -11.00 -22.76 -31.32
N VAL A 17 -11.61 -21.60 -31.42
CA VAL A 17 -12.05 -21.03 -32.71
C VAL A 17 -11.57 -19.57 -32.73
N ALA A 18 -10.67 -19.28 -33.65
CA ALA A 18 -10.14 -17.96 -33.91
C ALA A 18 -11.07 -17.17 -34.83
N ALA A 19 -11.49 -15.98 -34.40
CA ALA A 19 -12.07 -14.99 -35.28
C ALA A 19 -11.16 -13.75 -35.28
N ILE A 20 -10.60 -13.47 -36.47
CA ILE A 20 -9.79 -12.30 -36.76
C ILE A 20 -10.73 -11.13 -37.06
N VAL A 21 -10.65 -10.09 -36.24
CA VAL A 21 -11.28 -8.80 -36.53
C VAL A 21 -10.19 -7.74 -36.58
N SER A 22 -9.95 -7.22 -37.79
CA SER A 22 -9.02 -6.12 -38.08
C SER A 22 -9.68 -4.79 -37.81
N PHE A 23 -8.99 -3.91 -37.07
CA PHE A 23 -9.32 -2.49 -36.95
C PHE A 23 -8.23 -1.60 -37.56
N PRO A 24 -8.62 -0.50 -38.24
CA PRO A 24 -7.68 0.36 -38.93
C PRO A 24 -6.98 1.33 -37.98
N ALA A 25 -5.72 1.61 -38.31
CA ALA A 25 -4.86 2.61 -37.70
C ALA A 25 -5.37 4.03 -37.99
N CYS A 26 -5.32 4.91 -37.00
CA CYS A 26 -5.44 6.33 -37.21
C CYS A 26 -4.15 7.03 -36.76
N SER A 27 -3.57 7.78 -37.68
CA SER A 27 -2.28 8.45 -37.67
C SER A 27 -2.27 9.75 -36.87
N GLY A 28 -1.13 10.00 -36.26
CA GLY A 28 -0.46 11.14 -35.72
C GLY A 28 -0.99 12.57 -35.81
N VAL A 29 -0.71 13.32 -34.74
CA VAL A 29 -0.49 14.77 -34.82
C VAL A 29 0.74 15.12 -33.97
N SER A 30 1.65 15.82 -34.63
CA SER A 30 2.95 16.29 -34.18
C SER A 30 2.87 17.53 -33.30
N SER A 31 3.81 17.62 -32.36
CA SER A 31 4.13 18.81 -31.54
C SER A 31 4.80 19.90 -32.33
N PRO A 32 4.84 21.14 -31.89
CA PRO A 32 5.92 22.06 -32.18
C PRO A 32 6.79 22.37 -30.96
N ASN A 33 8.07 22.42 -31.30
CA ASN A 33 9.26 22.82 -30.55
C ASN A 33 9.31 24.32 -30.24
N GLY A 34 10.06 24.65 -29.19
CA GLY A 34 10.72 25.93 -28.98
C GLY A 34 11.22 25.98 -27.53
N GLY A 35 12.41 26.07 -27.15
CA GLY A 35 13.63 26.52 -27.72
C GLY A 35 14.35 27.47 -26.76
N SER A 36 15.65 27.21 -26.47
CA SER A 36 16.71 28.08 -25.92
C SER A 36 16.69 28.37 -24.41
N GLY A 37 17.77 28.34 -23.65
CA GLY A 37 19.20 28.13 -23.92
C GLY A 37 20.03 28.69 -22.76
N GLY A 38 21.22 28.14 -22.54
CA GLY A 38 22.38 28.76 -21.93
C GLY A 38 22.55 28.48 -20.42
N GLY A 39 23.65 27.89 -20.05
CA GLY A 39 24.99 28.11 -20.07
C GLY A 39 25.65 27.65 -18.80
N GLY A 40 26.72 26.91 -18.91
CA GLY A 40 27.48 26.10 -18.01
C GLY A 40 28.17 26.77 -16.84
N ASN A 41 28.63 25.92 -15.92
CA ASN A 41 30.07 25.81 -15.61
C ASN A 41 30.36 24.56 -14.80
N GLY A 42 31.47 23.93 -15.07
CA GLY A 42 31.93 22.69 -14.48
C GLY A 42 32.59 22.86 -13.13
N GLY A 43 32.78 21.72 -12.45
CA GLY A 43 33.52 21.61 -11.18
C GLY A 43 33.43 20.24 -10.56
N ASN A 44 34.24 19.33 -11.05
CA ASN A 44 35.06 18.32 -10.36
C ASN A 44 34.55 17.57 -9.11
N GLY A 45 34.40 16.25 -9.27
CA GLY A 45 35.01 15.19 -8.48
C GLY A 45 34.61 15.00 -7.02
N GLY A 46 33.86 13.93 -6.77
CA GLY A 46 33.71 13.32 -5.46
C GLY A 46 32.67 12.23 -5.54
N GLY A 47 33.11 10.95 -5.65
CA GLY A 47 32.23 9.81 -5.60
C GLY A 47 31.54 9.75 -4.23
N GLY A 48 30.30 10.24 -4.18
CA GLY A 48 29.36 9.99 -3.10
C GLY A 48 28.15 9.34 -3.76
N THR A 49 27.68 8.27 -3.20
CA THR A 49 26.37 7.68 -3.48
C THR A 49 25.36 8.81 -3.43
N GLY A 50 24.92 9.26 -4.62
CA GLY A 50 24.00 10.36 -4.74
C GLY A 50 22.65 9.94 -4.23
N GLY A 51 22.34 10.27 -2.99
CA GLY A 51 20.98 10.32 -2.50
C GLY A 51 20.22 11.32 -3.37
N SER A 52 19.39 10.82 -4.29
CA SER A 52 18.44 11.65 -5.01
C SER A 52 17.61 12.39 -3.96
N ASN A 53 17.39 13.68 -4.17
CA ASN A 53 16.60 14.51 -3.26
C ASN A 53 15.12 14.16 -3.45
N LEU A 54 14.71 13.00 -2.93
CA LEU A 54 13.37 12.47 -3.06
C LEU A 54 12.40 13.31 -2.20
N ALA A 55 11.14 13.40 -2.63
CA ALA A 55 10.13 14.22 -1.96
C ALA A 55 9.90 13.81 -0.49
N CYS A 56 10.06 12.52 -0.17
CA CYS A 56 9.89 11.97 1.18
C CYS A 56 11.07 12.25 2.13
N ASN A 57 12.21 12.74 1.65
CA ASN A 57 13.36 13.09 2.51
C ASN A 57 13.04 14.19 3.53
N GLY A 58 11.93 14.93 3.35
CA GLY A 58 11.44 15.90 4.31
C GLY A 58 10.75 15.31 5.53
N MET A 59 10.40 14.03 5.55
CA MET A 59 9.77 13.38 6.69
C MET A 59 10.73 13.32 7.88
N SER A 60 10.24 13.63 9.08
CA SER A 60 11.00 13.40 10.31
C SER A 60 11.13 11.91 10.59
N THR A 61 12.19 11.47 11.27
CA THR A 61 12.39 10.07 11.66
C THR A 61 11.88 9.80 13.07
N GLY A 62 11.47 8.55 13.33
CA GLY A 62 11.01 8.07 14.64
C GLY A 62 9.58 7.51 14.60
N GLN A 63 9.12 7.04 15.76
CA GLN A 63 7.75 6.52 15.92
C GLN A 63 6.75 7.68 15.88
N GLY A 64 5.69 7.55 15.07
CA GLY A 64 4.67 8.57 14.91
C GLY A 64 5.21 9.91 14.39
N ALA A 65 6.36 9.92 13.73
CA ALA A 65 7.03 11.14 13.29
C ALA A 65 6.22 11.85 12.19
N SER A 66 6.28 13.19 12.19
CA SER A 66 5.57 14.00 11.19
C SER A 66 6.11 13.76 9.78
N LEU A 67 5.20 13.65 8.82
CA LEU A 67 5.54 13.62 7.41
C LEU A 67 5.88 15.00 6.85
N ASN A 68 5.71 16.09 7.64
CA ASN A 68 6.00 17.47 7.25
C ASN A 68 5.33 17.88 5.92
N GLY A 69 4.09 17.45 5.71
CA GLY A 69 3.30 17.75 4.54
C GLY A 69 3.53 16.82 3.33
N PHE A 70 4.38 15.80 3.47
CA PHE A 70 4.46 14.77 2.43
C PHE A 70 3.18 13.93 2.40
N VAL A 71 2.59 13.80 1.22
CA VAL A 71 1.42 12.95 0.96
C VAL A 71 1.90 11.74 0.17
N PRO A 72 1.67 10.50 0.68
CA PRO A 72 1.99 9.29 -0.06
C PRO A 72 1.30 9.23 -1.42
N PHE A 73 2.01 8.73 -2.43
CA PHE A 73 1.54 8.57 -3.81
C PHE A 73 1.36 9.91 -4.56
N THR A 74 0.96 9.83 -5.82
CA THR A 74 0.70 11.01 -6.63
C THR A 74 -0.70 11.59 -6.35
N SER A 75 -0.97 12.78 -6.81
CA SER A 75 -2.30 13.41 -6.69
C SER A 75 -3.39 12.69 -7.52
N SER A 76 -3.01 11.87 -8.49
CA SER A 76 -3.92 11.03 -9.29
C SER A 76 -4.26 9.70 -8.64
N ASN A 77 -3.55 9.32 -7.58
CA ASN A 77 -3.86 8.11 -6.84
C ASN A 77 -5.28 8.15 -6.29
N LEU A 78 -5.96 7.01 -6.32
CA LEU A 78 -7.34 6.93 -5.85
C LEU A 78 -7.48 7.24 -4.35
N TRP A 79 -6.43 7.09 -3.54
CA TRP A 79 -6.43 7.57 -2.16
C TRP A 79 -6.54 9.09 -2.07
N ASN A 80 -5.90 9.82 -3.00
CA ASN A 80 -5.74 11.29 -3.00
C ASN A 80 -6.77 12.00 -3.91
N THR A 81 -7.58 11.23 -4.63
CA THR A 81 -8.58 11.80 -5.57
C THR A 81 -9.77 12.41 -4.83
N ASP A 82 -10.04 13.68 -5.09
CA ASP A 82 -11.25 14.36 -4.60
C ASP A 82 -12.50 13.77 -5.26
N ILE A 83 -13.39 13.25 -4.43
CA ILE A 83 -14.65 12.61 -4.84
C ILE A 83 -15.88 13.45 -4.50
N SER A 84 -15.72 14.71 -4.09
CA SER A 84 -16.82 15.57 -3.64
C SER A 84 -17.93 15.74 -4.69
N SER A 85 -17.59 15.64 -5.98
CA SER A 85 -18.51 15.70 -7.11
C SER A 85 -18.83 14.35 -7.75
N ALA A 86 -18.25 13.25 -7.25
CA ALA A 86 -18.50 11.93 -7.82
C ALA A 86 -19.97 11.51 -7.68
N PRO A 87 -20.54 10.80 -8.66
CA PRO A 87 -21.94 10.36 -8.60
C PRO A 87 -22.17 9.39 -7.44
N VAL A 88 -23.36 9.45 -6.88
CA VAL A 88 -23.82 8.55 -5.82
C VAL A 88 -24.28 7.22 -6.45
N ASP A 89 -23.94 6.11 -5.80
CA ASP A 89 -24.40 4.78 -6.24
C ASP A 89 -25.93 4.66 -6.11
N PRO A 90 -26.63 4.14 -7.11
CA PRO A 90 -28.08 3.96 -7.07
C PRO A 90 -28.57 3.14 -5.87
N ASN A 91 -27.74 2.21 -5.37
CA ASN A 91 -28.04 1.37 -4.22
C ASN A 91 -27.53 1.96 -2.88
N SER A 92 -27.01 3.18 -2.88
CA SER A 92 -26.40 3.81 -1.71
C SER A 92 -27.27 3.70 -0.44
N SER A 93 -28.55 4.06 -0.52
CA SER A 93 -29.44 4.00 0.64
C SER A 93 -29.64 2.57 1.15
N SER A 94 -29.76 1.59 0.26
CA SER A 94 -29.88 0.17 0.62
C SER A 94 -28.62 -0.35 1.27
N ILE A 95 -27.45 -0.01 0.74
CA ILE A 95 -26.14 -0.43 1.30
C ILE A 95 -25.96 0.17 2.69
N ILE A 96 -26.21 1.47 2.87
CA ILE A 96 -26.10 2.12 4.19
C ILE A 96 -27.05 1.45 5.19
N THR A 97 -28.29 1.20 4.82
CA THR A 97 -29.30 0.65 5.74
C THR A 97 -29.01 -0.80 6.12
N ASN A 98 -28.66 -1.64 5.13
CA ASN A 98 -28.61 -3.08 5.31
C ASN A 98 -27.22 -3.61 5.69
N TRP A 99 -26.15 -2.90 5.29
CA TRP A 99 -24.77 -3.39 5.46
C TRP A 99 -23.94 -2.53 6.41
N VAL A 100 -24.05 -1.21 6.37
CA VAL A 100 -23.42 -0.34 7.37
C VAL A 100 -24.23 -0.32 8.65
N GLY A 101 -25.57 -0.22 8.53
CA GLY A 101 -26.49 -0.28 9.65
C GLY A 101 -26.72 1.06 10.35
N SER A 102 -27.50 1.00 11.44
CA SER A 102 -27.82 2.17 12.26
C SER A 102 -26.74 2.40 13.32
N VAL A 103 -25.51 2.66 12.86
CA VAL A 103 -24.35 2.92 13.71
C VAL A 103 -23.81 4.33 13.46
N ASN A 104 -22.93 4.77 14.33
CA ASN A 104 -22.18 6.02 14.14
C ASN A 104 -20.71 5.70 13.80
N VAL A 105 -19.99 6.69 13.27
CA VAL A 105 -18.54 6.62 13.10
C VAL A 105 -17.88 6.24 14.42
N HIS A 106 -17.00 5.26 14.37
CA HIS A 106 -16.13 4.92 15.50
C HIS A 106 -14.69 5.28 15.15
N PRO A 107 -14.10 6.33 15.75
CA PRO A 107 -12.67 6.57 15.62
C PRO A 107 -11.92 5.47 16.39
N ASP A 108 -11.20 4.62 15.65
CA ASP A 108 -10.44 3.52 16.22
C ASP A 108 -8.99 3.95 16.47
N TRP A 109 -8.83 5.04 17.18
CA TRP A 109 -7.58 5.60 17.65
C TRP A 109 -7.84 6.61 18.80
N GLY A 110 -6.79 7.04 19.48
CA GLY A 110 -6.91 8.01 20.57
C GLY A 110 -5.57 8.31 21.23
N THR A 111 -5.60 8.64 22.51
CA THR A 111 -4.40 8.89 23.32
C THR A 111 -3.73 7.62 23.82
N ASP A 112 -4.46 6.51 23.89
CA ASP A 112 -3.93 5.22 24.31
C ASP A 112 -3.09 4.60 23.18
N PRO A 113 -1.80 4.30 23.41
CA PRO A 113 -0.91 3.76 22.38
C PRO A 113 -1.29 2.35 21.91
N THR A 114 -2.22 1.68 22.57
CA THR A 114 -2.73 0.36 22.15
C THR A 114 -3.91 0.46 21.17
N TYR A 115 -4.47 1.66 20.97
CA TYR A 115 -5.52 1.91 20.01
C TYR A 115 -4.98 2.54 18.74
N GLY A 116 -5.45 2.07 17.60
CA GLY A 116 -4.98 2.51 16.28
C GLY A 116 -3.73 1.78 15.82
N ILE A 117 -3.32 2.04 14.59
CA ILE A 117 -2.17 1.39 13.96
C ILE A 117 -0.97 2.31 14.01
N PRO A 118 0.08 1.99 14.77
CA PRO A 118 1.27 2.82 14.86
C PRO A 118 2.18 2.66 13.64
N TYR A 119 3.09 3.62 13.43
CA TYR A 119 4.11 3.55 12.40
C TYR A 119 5.44 4.12 12.91
N VAL A 120 6.48 3.81 12.15
CA VAL A 120 7.80 4.41 12.34
C VAL A 120 8.35 4.90 11.00
N VAL A 121 9.01 6.07 11.02
CA VAL A 121 9.79 6.57 9.89
C VAL A 121 11.25 6.30 10.16
N VAL A 122 11.91 5.61 9.25
CA VAL A 122 13.35 5.33 9.27
C VAL A 122 14.07 6.11 8.19
N ASP A 123 15.37 6.30 8.36
CA ASP A 123 16.22 6.85 7.30
C ASP A 123 16.72 5.75 6.35
N GLY A 124 17.24 6.15 5.18
CA GLY A 124 17.73 5.23 4.15
C GLY A 124 18.93 4.35 4.57
N ASN A 125 19.45 4.54 5.78
CA ASN A 125 20.56 3.75 6.33
C ASN A 125 20.08 2.71 7.35
N GLN A 126 18.78 2.60 7.60
CA GLN A 126 18.22 1.58 8.48
C GLN A 126 18.63 0.18 7.99
N SER A 127 19.25 -0.59 8.88
CA SER A 127 19.67 -1.95 8.56
C SER A 127 18.49 -2.81 8.12
N LEU A 128 18.71 -3.54 7.03
CA LEU A 128 17.73 -4.49 6.50
C LEU A 128 17.76 -5.78 7.32
N VAL A 129 16.59 -6.30 7.64
CA VAL A 129 16.41 -7.56 8.37
C VAL A 129 15.61 -8.56 7.57
N ASN A 130 15.85 -9.85 7.79
CA ASN A 130 15.07 -10.90 7.15
C ASN A 130 13.65 -10.93 7.70
N ILE A 131 12.68 -11.15 6.79
CA ILE A 131 11.28 -11.38 7.13
C ILE A 131 10.94 -12.84 6.80
N ASN A 132 10.48 -13.58 7.81
CA ASN A 132 10.07 -14.98 7.68
C ASN A 132 8.56 -15.02 7.48
N LEU A 133 8.13 -15.25 6.25
CA LEU A 133 6.71 -15.36 5.92
C LEU A 133 6.12 -16.66 6.45
N GLN A 134 4.99 -16.58 7.16
CA GLN A 134 4.35 -17.70 7.84
C GLN A 134 3.10 -18.20 7.12
N ALA A 135 2.39 -17.35 6.35
CA ALA A 135 1.12 -17.68 5.71
C ALA A 135 1.08 -17.30 4.23
N TYR A 136 0.83 -16.06 3.86
CA TYR A 136 0.54 -15.61 2.50
C TYR A 136 1.80 -15.33 1.65
N GLY A 137 2.78 -16.25 1.67
CA GLY A 137 4.09 -16.01 1.04
C GLY A 137 4.07 -15.84 -0.48
N ASP A 138 3.11 -16.43 -1.16
CA ASP A 138 2.90 -16.33 -2.62
C ASP A 138 2.27 -14.99 -3.04
N GLU A 139 1.58 -14.32 -2.11
CA GLU A 139 1.00 -12.99 -2.30
C GLU A 139 1.78 -11.89 -1.58
N SER A 140 2.94 -12.20 -1.00
CA SER A 140 3.75 -11.27 -0.21
C SER A 140 4.99 -10.81 -0.95
N ASP A 141 5.49 -9.65 -0.57
CA ASP A 141 6.78 -9.14 -1.01
C ASP A 141 7.88 -9.70 -0.12
N PRO A 142 8.97 -10.27 -0.68
CA PRO A 142 10.02 -10.85 0.12
C PRO A 142 10.88 -9.76 0.80
N GLY A 143 11.41 -10.11 1.99
CA GLY A 143 12.51 -9.32 2.57
C GLY A 143 13.82 -9.45 1.78
N PRO A 144 14.88 -8.78 2.26
CA PRO A 144 14.94 -8.08 3.55
C PRO A 144 14.26 -6.70 3.52
N MET A 145 13.85 -6.20 4.72
CA MET A 145 13.15 -4.92 4.88
C MET A 145 13.79 -4.09 6.01
N PRO A 146 13.72 -2.75 5.98
CA PRO A 146 14.32 -1.87 6.99
C PRO A 146 13.44 -1.75 8.24
N VAL A 147 13.14 -2.87 8.89
CA VAL A 147 12.28 -2.94 10.07
C VAL A 147 13.14 -2.89 11.35
N PRO A 148 13.09 -1.82 12.16
CA PRO A 148 13.79 -1.76 13.42
C PRO A 148 13.32 -2.84 14.39
N ALA A 149 14.23 -3.39 15.22
CA ALA A 149 13.86 -4.39 16.22
C ALA A 149 12.85 -3.85 17.27
N ASN A 150 12.81 -2.54 17.45
CA ASN A 150 11.87 -1.83 18.34
C ASN A 150 10.73 -1.14 17.57
N ALA A 151 10.46 -1.53 16.33
CA ALA A 151 9.32 -1.00 15.57
C ALA A 151 8.03 -1.16 16.40
N PRO A 152 7.15 -0.15 16.42
CA PRO A 152 5.90 -0.24 17.15
C PRO A 152 4.99 -1.27 16.48
N VAL A 153 4.37 -2.11 17.31
CA VAL A 153 3.42 -3.15 16.89
C VAL A 153 2.02 -2.71 17.32
N GLU A 154 1.05 -2.85 16.43
CA GLU A 154 -0.34 -2.57 16.73
C GLU A 154 -0.84 -3.34 17.96
N GLY A 155 -1.52 -2.63 18.87
CA GLY A 155 -1.96 -3.16 20.15
C GLY A 155 -0.82 -3.40 21.15
N GLY A 156 0.41 -3.02 20.81
CA GLY A 156 1.61 -3.21 21.66
C GLY A 156 2.26 -4.58 21.51
N SER A 157 3.40 -4.76 22.16
CA SER A 157 4.25 -5.97 22.03
C SER A 157 3.56 -7.28 22.47
N SER A 158 2.59 -7.20 23.38
CA SER A 158 1.81 -8.33 23.90
C SER A 158 0.46 -8.53 23.20
N SER A 159 0.16 -7.75 22.16
CA SER A 159 -1.08 -7.86 21.39
C SER A 159 -1.25 -9.28 20.83
N THR A 160 -2.50 -9.76 20.84
CA THR A 160 -2.94 -10.98 20.15
C THR A 160 -3.86 -10.68 18.96
N GLY A 161 -4.00 -9.41 18.59
CA GLY A 161 -4.73 -8.94 17.41
C GLY A 161 -3.88 -9.01 16.14
N ASP A 162 -4.15 -8.13 15.20
CA ASP A 162 -3.56 -8.15 13.85
C ASP A 162 -2.08 -7.81 13.80
N ARG A 163 -1.57 -7.11 14.84
CA ARG A 163 -0.13 -6.90 15.03
C ARG A 163 0.57 -6.31 13.80
N HIS A 164 -0.05 -5.30 13.19
CA HIS A 164 0.56 -4.60 12.09
C HIS A 164 1.85 -3.86 12.51
N VAL A 165 2.84 -3.87 11.62
CA VAL A 165 4.04 -3.04 11.70
C VAL A 165 4.16 -2.26 10.40
N LEU A 166 4.19 -0.93 10.50
CA LEU A 166 4.27 -0.02 9.35
C LEU A 166 5.57 0.78 9.43
N VAL A 167 6.39 0.70 8.38
CA VAL A 167 7.70 1.36 8.30
C VAL A 167 7.78 2.20 7.04
N LEU A 168 7.99 3.51 7.19
CA LEU A 168 8.29 4.41 6.08
C LEU A 168 9.80 4.63 6.01
N ASP A 169 10.40 4.39 4.88
CA ASP A 169 11.79 4.72 4.60
C ASP A 169 11.85 6.05 3.84
N ASN A 170 12.25 7.12 4.54
CA ASN A 170 12.30 8.45 3.94
C ASN A 170 13.49 8.63 2.99
N GLY A 171 14.54 7.83 3.12
CA GLY A 171 15.70 7.87 2.24
C GLY A 171 15.46 7.24 0.87
N ASN A 172 14.60 6.21 0.83
CA ASN A 172 14.31 5.44 -0.39
C ASN A 172 12.85 5.62 -0.87
N CYS A 173 12.01 6.30 -0.12
CA CYS A 173 10.58 6.55 -0.40
C CYS A 173 9.76 5.27 -0.59
N PHE A 174 10.00 4.27 0.25
CA PHE A 174 9.18 3.07 0.30
C PHE A 174 8.42 2.98 1.63
N LEU A 175 7.24 2.39 1.57
CA LEU A 175 6.46 1.94 2.72
C LEU A 175 6.54 0.41 2.78
N TYR A 176 6.79 -0.12 3.97
CA TYR A 176 6.80 -1.55 4.27
C TYR A 176 5.74 -1.84 5.32
N GLU A 177 4.88 -2.80 5.04
CA GLU A 177 3.79 -3.18 5.92
C GLU A 177 3.82 -4.68 6.18
N LEU A 178 3.71 -5.05 7.46
CA LEU A 178 3.71 -6.43 7.93
C LEU A 178 2.42 -6.72 8.69
N TYR A 179 1.82 -7.87 8.44
CA TYR A 179 0.64 -8.38 9.16
C TYR A 179 1.02 -9.55 10.07
N ASN A 180 0.38 -9.63 11.24
CA ASN A 180 0.57 -10.64 12.29
C ASN A 180 2.06 -10.86 12.61
N SER A 181 2.75 -9.75 12.89
CA SER A 181 4.19 -9.71 12.95
C SER A 181 4.76 -9.89 14.36
N SER A 182 5.97 -10.43 14.45
CA SER A 182 6.72 -10.55 15.69
C SER A 182 8.23 -10.52 15.45
N VAL A 183 8.95 -9.77 16.28
CA VAL A 183 10.41 -9.74 16.26
C VAL A 183 10.97 -11.01 16.92
N LYS A 184 12.05 -11.55 16.33
CA LYS A 184 12.81 -12.69 16.87
C LYS A 184 14.04 -12.20 17.64
N SER A 185 14.60 -13.10 18.45
CA SER A 185 15.81 -12.82 19.25
C SER A 185 17.05 -12.50 18.41
N ASP A 186 17.10 -12.93 17.15
CA ASP A 186 18.18 -12.65 16.20
C ASP A 186 17.98 -11.32 15.42
N GLY A 187 16.91 -10.57 15.73
CA GLY A 187 16.56 -9.31 15.10
C GLY A 187 15.77 -9.44 13.79
N SER A 188 15.59 -10.66 13.28
CA SER A 188 14.66 -10.90 12.16
C SER A 188 13.20 -10.83 12.63
N TRP A 189 12.28 -10.76 11.67
CA TRP A 189 10.83 -10.72 11.95
C TRP A 189 10.12 -11.90 11.35
N ASN A 190 9.07 -12.36 12.01
CA ASN A 190 8.02 -13.17 11.40
C ASN A 190 6.87 -12.26 10.98
N ALA A 191 6.20 -12.62 9.89
CA ALA A 191 4.96 -11.99 9.44
C ALA A 191 4.12 -13.01 8.68
N ASP A 192 2.80 -12.90 8.73
CA ASP A 192 1.92 -13.74 7.89
C ASP A 192 1.88 -13.22 6.46
N SER A 193 1.85 -11.91 6.28
CA SER A 193 1.99 -11.26 4.98
C SER A 193 2.83 -9.98 5.06
N THR A 194 3.33 -9.57 3.91
CA THR A 194 4.10 -8.33 3.75
C THR A 194 3.73 -7.63 2.44
N ALA A 195 3.80 -6.30 2.46
CA ALA A 195 3.67 -5.49 1.26
C ALA A 195 4.71 -4.37 1.23
N VAL A 196 5.22 -4.08 0.04
CA VAL A 196 6.12 -2.95 -0.24
C VAL A 196 5.41 -2.02 -1.20
N TRP A 197 5.44 -0.72 -0.91
CA TRP A 197 4.79 0.30 -1.72
C TRP A 197 5.79 1.41 -2.07
N ASP A 198 5.86 1.76 -3.34
CA ASP A 198 6.56 2.96 -3.78
C ASP A 198 5.71 4.20 -3.48
N LEU A 199 6.15 5.02 -2.52
CA LEU A 199 5.42 6.22 -2.09
C LEU A 199 5.36 7.33 -3.15
N LEU A 200 6.07 7.20 -4.26
CA LEU A 200 6.14 8.20 -5.34
C LEU A 200 5.37 7.77 -6.60
N SER A 201 4.75 6.59 -6.59
CA SER A 201 4.03 6.04 -7.73
C SER A 201 2.56 5.77 -7.38
N ASP A 202 1.77 5.36 -8.37
CA ASP A 202 0.36 4.97 -8.20
C ASP A 202 0.18 3.44 -8.33
N GLU A 203 1.23 2.69 -8.03
CA GLU A 203 1.21 1.24 -8.13
C GLU A 203 0.13 0.60 -7.26
N GLN A 204 -0.36 -0.55 -7.72
CA GLN A 204 -1.29 -1.39 -7.00
C GLN A 204 -0.68 -2.78 -6.81
N ARG A 205 -1.18 -3.51 -5.81
CA ARG A 205 -0.89 -4.94 -5.68
C ARG A 205 -1.38 -5.68 -6.93
N PRO A 206 -0.74 -6.80 -7.29
CA PRO A 206 -1.30 -7.68 -8.30
C PRO A 206 -2.75 -8.02 -7.99
N TYR A 207 -3.60 -7.99 -9.00
CA TYR A 207 -5.00 -8.38 -8.82
C TYR A 207 -5.11 -9.75 -8.19
N THR A 208 -6.02 -9.90 -7.25
CA THR A 208 -6.26 -11.07 -6.40
C THR A 208 -5.25 -11.29 -5.27
N TRP A 209 -4.24 -10.43 -5.13
CA TRP A 209 -3.31 -10.51 -4.01
C TRP A 209 -3.78 -9.66 -2.83
N THR A 210 -3.68 -10.21 -1.64
CA THR A 210 -3.79 -9.46 -0.39
C THR A 210 -2.57 -8.56 -0.17
N SER A 211 -2.61 -7.74 0.86
CA SER A 211 -1.46 -6.99 1.38
C SER A 211 -1.30 -7.32 2.88
N ALA A 212 -0.84 -6.37 3.68
CA ALA A 212 -1.04 -6.40 5.12
C ALA A 212 -2.50 -6.06 5.50
N ASP A 213 -3.29 -5.54 4.56
CA ASP A 213 -4.73 -5.29 4.70
C ASP A 213 -5.52 -6.22 3.76
N ALA A 214 -6.70 -6.65 4.17
CA ALA A 214 -7.47 -7.70 3.49
C ALA A 214 -7.90 -7.33 2.06
N ALA A 215 -8.11 -6.04 1.79
CA ALA A 215 -8.48 -5.54 0.45
C ALA A 215 -7.31 -5.45 -0.54
N GLY A 216 -6.08 -5.84 -0.15
CA GLY A 216 -4.89 -5.62 -0.96
C GLY A 216 -4.51 -4.14 -1.06
N LEU A 217 -4.87 -3.35 -0.06
CA LEU A 217 -4.60 -1.92 0.05
C LEU A 217 -3.38 -1.64 0.94
N PRO A 218 -2.71 -0.50 0.78
CA PRO A 218 -1.81 0.01 1.81
C PRO A 218 -2.63 0.53 3.01
N ILE A 219 -2.15 0.24 4.22
CA ILE A 219 -2.79 0.67 5.47
C ILE A 219 -2.45 2.14 5.77
N PHE A 220 -1.15 2.47 5.75
CA PHE A 220 -0.64 3.75 6.21
C PHE A 220 -1.29 4.97 5.54
N PRO A 221 -1.48 5.01 4.21
CA PRO A 221 -2.11 6.16 3.55
C PRO A 221 -3.55 6.42 3.99
N GLY A 222 -4.23 5.40 4.51
CA GLY A 222 -5.61 5.49 4.99
C GLY A 222 -5.78 5.87 6.46
N LEU A 223 -4.70 6.09 7.20
CA LEU A 223 -4.75 6.42 8.62
C LEU A 223 -5.01 7.91 8.87
N VAL A 224 -5.89 8.23 9.82
CA VAL A 224 -6.02 9.60 10.35
C VAL A 224 -4.81 9.90 11.21
N ARG A 225 -4.03 10.94 10.89
CA ARG A 225 -2.81 11.32 11.61
C ARG A 225 -2.94 12.69 12.24
N TYR A 226 -2.38 12.85 13.45
CA TYR A 226 -2.48 14.09 14.19
C TYR A 226 -1.74 15.26 13.52
N ASP A 227 -0.60 15.03 12.90
CA ASP A 227 0.18 16.08 12.22
C ASP A 227 -0.60 16.75 11.07
N GLU A 228 -1.39 15.99 10.32
CA GLU A 228 -2.26 16.52 9.26
C GLU A 228 -3.43 17.31 9.84
N VAL A 229 -4.09 16.77 10.86
CA VAL A 229 -5.17 17.48 11.56
C VAL A 229 -4.67 18.80 12.16
N ALA A 230 -3.49 18.78 12.77
CA ALA A 230 -2.86 19.98 13.34
C ALA A 230 -2.45 21.00 12.25
N SER A 231 -2.09 20.54 11.06
CA SER A 231 -1.81 21.41 9.91
C SER A 231 -3.08 22.03 9.29
N GLY A 232 -4.26 21.48 9.62
CA GLY A 232 -5.54 21.90 9.07
C GLY A 232 -5.86 21.34 7.68
N ASN A 233 -5.07 20.37 7.20
CA ASN A 233 -5.22 19.87 5.84
C ASN A 233 -4.95 18.35 5.76
N ILE A 234 -5.95 17.60 5.29
CA ILE A 234 -5.86 16.18 4.97
C ILE A 234 -6.26 16.00 3.50
N GLN A 235 -5.42 15.36 2.72
CA GLN A 235 -5.57 15.25 1.26
C GLN A 235 -5.67 13.79 0.78
N HIS A 236 -6.27 12.94 1.58
CA HIS A 236 -6.47 11.52 1.25
C HIS A 236 -7.74 10.96 1.90
N ALA A 237 -8.22 9.84 1.40
CA ALA A 237 -9.28 9.04 1.99
C ALA A 237 -8.81 8.31 3.25
N PHE A 238 -9.75 7.92 4.10
CA PHE A 238 -9.43 7.08 5.26
C PHE A 238 -9.84 5.63 5.01
N ARG A 239 -9.15 4.69 5.65
CA ARG A 239 -9.60 3.30 5.69
C ARG A 239 -10.71 3.13 6.74
N PHE A 240 -11.66 2.22 6.45
CA PHE A 240 -12.68 1.81 7.40
C PHE A 240 -13.03 0.33 7.24
N THR A 241 -13.73 -0.23 8.21
CA THR A 241 -14.15 -1.64 8.23
C THR A 241 -15.67 -1.80 8.27
N LEU A 242 -16.15 -2.95 7.80
CA LEU A 242 -17.51 -3.44 7.94
C LEU A 242 -17.52 -4.92 8.35
N PRO A 243 -18.58 -5.43 9.01
CA PRO A 243 -18.65 -6.84 9.40
C PRO A 243 -18.71 -7.82 8.22
N HIS A 244 -19.23 -7.35 7.09
CA HIS A 244 -19.50 -8.20 5.92
C HIS A 244 -19.11 -7.52 4.62
N SER A 245 -18.42 -8.28 3.77
CA SER A 245 -18.15 -7.92 2.38
C SER A 245 -18.40 -9.13 1.48
N ARG A 246 -18.69 -8.90 0.21
CA ARG A 246 -18.81 -9.98 -0.79
C ARG A 246 -17.46 -10.28 -1.44
N ALA A 247 -17.38 -11.43 -2.15
CA ALA A 247 -16.20 -11.83 -2.91
C ALA A 247 -16.04 -10.99 -4.19
N ALA A 248 -15.81 -9.69 -4.03
CA ALA A 248 -15.60 -8.71 -5.07
C ALA A 248 -14.78 -7.53 -4.54
N PHE A 249 -14.19 -6.77 -5.45
CA PHE A 249 -13.49 -5.53 -5.13
C PHE A 249 -13.69 -4.46 -6.20
N ILE A 250 -13.38 -3.22 -5.84
CA ILE A 250 -13.28 -2.08 -6.76
C ILE A 250 -11.96 -1.34 -6.49
N PRO A 251 -11.31 -0.74 -7.50
CA PRO A 251 -10.11 0.06 -7.28
C PRO A 251 -10.33 1.17 -6.23
N PRO A 252 -9.33 1.45 -5.37
CA PRO A 252 -7.94 0.96 -5.42
C PRO A 252 -7.69 -0.44 -4.85
N ALA A 253 -8.70 -1.12 -4.31
CA ALA A 253 -8.52 -2.49 -3.83
C ALA A 253 -8.14 -3.44 -4.98
N SER A 254 -7.30 -4.43 -4.67
CA SER A 254 -6.87 -5.48 -5.60
C SER A 254 -7.37 -6.87 -5.20
N HIS A 255 -7.93 -7.00 -4.00
CA HIS A 255 -8.33 -8.27 -3.40
C HIS A 255 -9.70 -8.17 -2.71
N TRP A 256 -10.30 -9.30 -2.44
CA TRP A 256 -11.53 -9.46 -1.67
C TRP A 256 -11.31 -10.35 -0.44
N ALA A 257 -11.97 -10.00 0.65
CA ALA A 257 -12.05 -10.85 1.85
C ALA A 257 -13.52 -11.21 2.15
N GLY A 258 -14.27 -11.55 1.10
CA GLY A 258 -15.70 -11.79 1.17
C GLY A 258 -16.06 -12.93 2.12
N ASN A 259 -16.97 -12.65 3.03
CA ASN A 259 -17.53 -13.61 3.99
C ASN A 259 -19.04 -13.85 3.79
N THR A 260 -19.62 -13.28 2.72
CA THR A 260 -21.00 -13.51 2.30
C THR A 260 -21.13 -13.69 0.79
N SER A 261 -22.08 -14.53 0.36
CA SER A 261 -22.44 -14.70 -1.05
C SER A 261 -23.52 -13.73 -1.54
N ASP A 262 -24.02 -12.85 -0.67
CA ASP A 262 -25.04 -11.87 -1.03
C ASP A 262 -24.45 -10.83 -1.98
N SER A 263 -25.00 -10.76 -3.20
CA SER A 263 -24.52 -9.83 -4.23
C SER A 263 -24.83 -8.37 -3.94
N SER A 264 -25.71 -8.08 -2.97
CA SER A 264 -26.00 -6.73 -2.49
C SER A 264 -25.00 -6.22 -1.44
N ALA A 265 -24.16 -7.13 -0.87
CA ALA A 265 -23.13 -6.75 0.08
C ALA A 265 -22.04 -5.89 -0.56
N PRO A 266 -21.39 -5.01 0.20
CA PRO A 266 -20.34 -4.15 -0.32
C PRO A 266 -19.12 -4.97 -0.79
N PRO A 267 -18.49 -4.60 -1.92
CA PRO A 267 -17.17 -5.11 -2.31
C PRO A 267 -16.08 -4.41 -1.51
N MET A 268 -14.90 -5.03 -1.35
CA MET A 268 -13.71 -4.32 -0.87
C MET A 268 -13.38 -3.14 -1.78
N GLY A 269 -12.84 -2.06 -1.21
CA GLY A 269 -12.61 -0.82 -1.94
C GLY A 269 -13.85 0.07 -2.08
N MET A 270 -15.05 -0.38 -1.65
CA MET A 270 -16.25 0.48 -1.63
C MET A 270 -15.94 1.80 -0.93
N ARG A 271 -16.37 2.92 -1.55
CA ARG A 271 -16.09 4.24 -1.01
C ARG A 271 -17.34 4.89 -0.42
N LEU A 272 -17.28 5.28 0.84
CA LEU A 272 -18.26 6.14 1.50
C LEU A 272 -17.79 7.58 1.43
N ARG A 273 -18.73 8.51 1.28
CA ARG A 273 -18.49 9.95 1.36
C ARG A 273 -19.48 10.58 2.34
N LEU A 274 -18.99 11.43 3.25
CA LEU A 274 -19.84 12.24 4.10
C LEU A 274 -20.60 13.24 3.21
N LYS A 275 -21.93 13.27 3.30
CA LYS A 275 -22.79 14.15 2.49
C LYS A 275 -22.37 15.60 2.62
N SER A 276 -22.30 16.34 1.52
CA SER A 276 -21.98 17.77 1.51
C SER A 276 -22.92 18.58 2.40
N SER A 277 -24.19 18.18 2.51
CA SER A 277 -25.23 18.82 3.31
C SER A 277 -25.08 18.56 4.83
N TYR A 278 -24.24 17.61 5.26
CA TYR A 278 -24.04 17.36 6.69
C TYR A 278 -23.33 18.54 7.35
N ASN A 279 -24.01 19.15 8.33
CA ASN A 279 -23.46 20.33 9.02
C ASN A 279 -22.35 19.95 10.01
N ILE A 280 -21.15 20.44 9.78
CA ILE A 280 -19.97 20.18 10.62
C ILE A 280 -19.58 21.39 11.51
N SER A 281 -20.30 22.51 11.45
CA SER A 281 -19.92 23.75 12.15
C SER A 281 -19.97 23.65 13.68
N GLY A 282 -20.67 22.65 14.21
CA GLY A 282 -20.72 22.38 15.66
C GLY A 282 -19.55 21.58 16.22
N PHE A 283 -18.66 21.07 15.36
CA PHE A 283 -17.47 20.33 15.77
C PHE A 283 -16.29 21.26 16.04
N SER A 284 -15.31 20.79 16.82
CA SER A 284 -14.04 21.52 16.99
C SER A 284 -13.31 21.69 15.65
N THR A 285 -12.38 22.66 15.58
CA THR A 285 -11.60 22.90 14.36
C THR A 285 -10.88 21.62 13.90
N GLN A 286 -10.33 20.83 14.80
CA GLN A 286 -9.65 19.58 14.47
C GLN A 286 -10.61 18.55 13.88
N MET A 287 -11.78 18.37 14.48
CA MET A 287 -12.79 17.45 13.94
C MET A 287 -13.39 17.93 12.63
N GLN A 288 -13.51 19.25 12.43
CA GLN A 288 -13.91 19.80 11.13
C GLN A 288 -12.90 19.45 10.02
N VAL A 289 -11.60 19.41 10.29
CA VAL A 289 -10.57 18.97 9.32
C VAL A 289 -10.82 17.52 8.89
N ILE A 290 -11.03 16.61 9.85
CA ILE A 290 -11.33 15.19 9.58
C ILE A 290 -12.64 15.06 8.77
N LEU A 291 -13.70 15.71 9.21
CA LEU A 291 -15.00 15.64 8.55
C LEU A 291 -14.99 16.29 7.15
N THR A 292 -14.16 17.31 6.94
CA THR A 292 -13.93 17.91 5.62
C THR A 292 -13.24 16.90 4.69
N ALA A 293 -12.20 16.20 5.16
CA ALA A 293 -11.59 15.14 4.39
C ALA A 293 -12.56 14.01 4.05
N MET A 294 -13.45 13.62 4.98
CA MET A 294 -14.52 12.65 4.71
C MET A 294 -15.50 13.13 3.62
N LYS A 295 -15.71 14.45 3.44
CA LYS A 295 -16.52 15.01 2.35
C LYS A 295 -15.78 15.02 1.01
N HIS A 296 -14.48 15.27 1.02
CA HIS A 296 -13.69 15.41 -0.19
C HIS A 296 -13.10 14.08 -0.67
N TYR A 297 -12.54 13.30 0.24
CA TYR A 297 -11.82 12.06 -0.09
C TYR A 297 -12.56 10.79 0.36
N GLY A 298 -13.43 10.89 1.36
CA GLY A 298 -14.27 9.79 1.83
C GLY A 298 -13.52 8.73 2.63
N LEU A 299 -14.17 7.56 2.72
CA LEU A 299 -13.68 6.37 3.43
C LEU A 299 -13.62 5.20 2.43
N ILE A 300 -12.58 4.37 2.48
CA ILE A 300 -12.41 3.19 1.63
C ILE A 300 -12.53 1.93 2.49
N LEU A 301 -13.42 1.01 2.12
CA LEU A 301 -13.58 -0.29 2.79
C LEU A 301 -12.33 -1.14 2.55
N ALA A 302 -11.57 -1.38 3.61
CA ALA A 302 -10.26 -1.99 3.54
C ALA A 302 -10.22 -3.40 4.15
N ASP A 303 -11.11 -3.68 5.12
CA ASP A 303 -11.13 -4.96 5.81
C ASP A 303 -12.53 -5.29 6.36
N ASN A 304 -12.71 -6.56 6.78
CA ASN A 304 -13.84 -6.98 7.60
C ASN A 304 -13.51 -6.72 9.08
N GLY A 305 -14.45 -6.10 9.78
CA GLY A 305 -14.28 -5.73 11.19
C GLY A 305 -15.58 -5.16 11.75
N SER A 306 -15.49 -4.35 12.78
CA SER A 306 -16.67 -3.66 13.32
C SER A 306 -17.21 -2.62 12.33
N SER A 307 -18.52 -2.38 12.39
CA SER A 307 -19.18 -1.49 11.44
C SER A 307 -18.76 -0.03 11.63
N LEU A 308 -18.32 0.59 10.55
CA LEU A 308 -17.93 2.01 10.44
C LEU A 308 -16.82 2.40 11.44
N TYR A 309 -15.90 1.46 11.73
CA TYR A 309 -14.65 1.78 12.41
C TYR A 309 -13.70 2.41 11.41
N VAL A 310 -13.30 3.65 11.70
CA VAL A 310 -12.31 4.40 10.93
C VAL A 310 -10.99 4.31 11.66
N THR A 311 -9.91 4.00 10.97
CA THR A 311 -8.61 3.75 11.59
C THR A 311 -7.74 5.01 11.57
N GLY A 312 -6.99 5.21 12.64
CA GLY A 312 -6.02 6.30 12.74
C GLY A 312 -4.82 5.90 13.58
N VAL A 313 -3.95 6.86 13.84
CA VAL A 313 -2.74 6.67 14.64
C VAL A 313 -2.96 7.21 16.04
N SER A 314 -2.59 6.43 17.07
CA SER A 314 -2.59 6.91 18.45
C SER A 314 -1.58 8.06 18.63
N ASP A 315 -2.01 9.12 19.32
CA ASP A 315 -1.16 10.27 19.63
C ASP A 315 -1.63 10.89 20.94
N SER A 316 -0.70 11.20 21.85
CA SER A 316 -1.00 11.79 23.15
C SER A 316 -1.60 13.19 23.06
N ARG A 317 -1.55 13.81 21.89
CA ARG A 317 -2.10 15.16 21.63
C ARG A 317 -3.59 15.13 21.27
N TRP A 318 -4.22 13.98 21.01
CA TRP A 318 -5.65 13.89 20.77
C TRP A 318 -6.43 14.38 22.00
N GLY A 319 -7.43 15.25 21.77
CA GLY A 319 -8.32 15.73 22.80
C GLY A 319 -9.58 14.90 22.99
N SER A 320 -10.34 15.18 24.03
CA SER A 320 -11.65 14.55 24.27
C SER A 320 -12.69 14.88 23.21
N ASP A 321 -12.45 15.88 22.38
CA ASP A 321 -13.29 16.27 21.23
C ASP A 321 -13.32 15.20 20.14
N LEU A 322 -12.34 14.29 20.11
CA LEU A 322 -12.34 13.12 19.24
C LEU A 322 -13.62 12.28 19.39
N ASP A 323 -14.15 12.16 20.61
CA ASP A 323 -15.39 11.45 20.87
C ASP A 323 -16.62 12.06 20.17
N SER A 324 -16.54 13.32 19.76
CA SER A 324 -17.64 13.95 19.00
C SER A 324 -17.86 13.31 17.63
N LEU A 325 -16.85 12.67 17.04
CA LEU A 325 -17.01 11.88 15.81
C LEU A 325 -18.02 10.74 15.97
N LYS A 326 -18.16 10.20 17.19
CA LYS A 326 -19.16 9.17 17.54
C LYS A 326 -20.60 9.66 17.46
N THR A 327 -20.82 10.95 17.18
CA THR A 327 -22.16 11.51 16.94
C THR A 327 -22.53 11.54 15.45
N VAL A 328 -21.61 11.22 14.54
CA VAL A 328 -21.83 11.24 13.10
C VAL A 328 -22.46 9.92 12.67
N PRO A 329 -23.76 9.87 12.30
CA PRO A 329 -24.43 8.62 12.00
C PRO A 329 -24.06 8.11 10.60
N ALA A 330 -24.15 6.81 10.38
CA ALA A 330 -23.96 6.18 9.07
C ALA A 330 -24.90 6.77 8.01
N SER A 331 -26.09 7.20 8.39
CA SER A 331 -27.05 7.85 7.49
C SER A 331 -26.58 9.21 6.96
N ALA A 332 -25.55 9.82 7.55
CA ALA A 332 -24.90 11.02 7.05
C ALA A 332 -23.98 10.75 5.86
N PHE A 333 -23.68 9.48 5.57
CA PHE A 333 -22.86 9.09 4.45
C PHE A 333 -23.68 8.65 3.25
N GLU A 334 -23.03 8.60 2.11
CA GLU A 334 -23.53 8.05 0.86
C GLU A 334 -22.43 7.18 0.22
N VAL A 335 -22.83 6.16 -0.54
CA VAL A 335 -21.88 5.33 -1.29
C VAL A 335 -21.60 6.01 -2.62
N VAL A 336 -20.33 6.20 -2.94
CA VAL A 336 -19.89 6.67 -4.26
C VAL A 336 -20.09 5.56 -5.28
N GLN A 337 -20.48 5.92 -6.50
CA GLN A 337 -20.76 4.96 -7.57
C GLN A 337 -19.64 3.94 -7.75
N MET A 338 -20.02 2.66 -7.66
CA MET A 338 -19.10 1.51 -7.76
C MET A 338 -19.03 1.01 -9.19
N ASN A 339 -18.03 1.45 -9.94
CA ASN A 339 -17.80 1.00 -11.31
C ASN A 339 -16.33 1.20 -11.71
N PRO A 340 -15.62 0.15 -12.13
CA PRO A 340 -16.08 -1.25 -12.27
C PRO A 340 -16.08 -2.03 -10.95
N ILE A 341 -16.87 -3.13 -10.89
CA ILE A 341 -16.80 -4.11 -9.81
C ILE A 341 -16.16 -5.38 -10.36
N TYR A 342 -15.08 -5.82 -9.71
CA TYR A 342 -14.30 -6.98 -10.10
C TYR A 342 -14.57 -8.18 -9.19
N THR A 343 -14.55 -9.37 -9.79
CA THR A 343 -14.67 -10.68 -9.15
C THR A 343 -13.61 -11.60 -9.73
N ILE A 344 -13.49 -12.82 -9.24
CA ILE A 344 -12.60 -13.84 -9.81
C ILE A 344 -12.82 -14.09 -11.31
N SER A 345 -14.00 -13.78 -11.84
CA SER A 345 -14.36 -14.06 -13.22
C SER A 345 -14.16 -12.89 -14.19
N ASN A 346 -13.93 -11.67 -13.71
CA ASN A 346 -13.91 -10.48 -14.56
C ASN A 346 -12.87 -9.42 -14.18
N TYR A 347 -11.92 -9.72 -13.29
CA TYR A 347 -10.84 -8.77 -12.99
C TYR A 347 -9.93 -8.57 -14.22
N PRO A 348 -9.27 -7.41 -14.36
CA PRO A 348 -8.44 -7.14 -15.52
C PRO A 348 -7.27 -8.11 -15.62
N THR A 349 -6.99 -8.56 -16.84
CA THR A 349 -5.83 -9.38 -17.16
C THR A 349 -4.88 -8.60 -18.06
N GLY A 350 -3.60 -8.80 -17.90
CA GLY A 350 -2.56 -8.11 -18.69
C GLY A 350 -1.23 -8.83 -18.63
N ALA A 351 -0.21 -8.22 -19.19
CA ALA A 351 1.12 -8.80 -19.20
C ALA A 351 1.83 -8.57 -17.86
N ALA A 352 2.31 -9.63 -17.24
CA ALA A 352 3.27 -9.54 -16.15
C ALA A 352 4.59 -8.89 -16.63
N PRO A 353 5.45 -8.40 -15.72
CA PRO A 353 6.75 -7.84 -16.09
C PRO A 353 7.63 -8.80 -16.88
N THR A 354 8.53 -8.25 -17.70
CA THR A 354 9.56 -9.02 -18.40
C THR A 354 10.93 -8.68 -17.85
N ILE A 355 11.70 -9.70 -17.45
CA ILE A 355 13.10 -9.57 -17.06
C ILE A 355 13.95 -10.06 -18.24
N SER A 356 14.57 -9.15 -18.99
CA SER A 356 15.41 -9.49 -20.14
C SER A 356 16.86 -9.82 -19.76
N SER A 357 17.33 -9.31 -18.62
CA SER A 357 18.64 -9.66 -18.04
C SER A 357 18.68 -9.48 -16.53
N PHE A 358 19.47 -10.34 -15.87
CA PHE A 358 19.92 -10.17 -14.49
C PHE A 358 21.32 -10.71 -14.40
N THR A 359 22.31 -9.85 -14.14
CA THR A 359 23.74 -10.15 -14.25
C THR A 359 24.51 -9.70 -13.02
N ALA A 360 25.67 -10.29 -12.79
CA ALA A 360 26.62 -9.90 -11.76
C ALA A 360 28.01 -9.66 -12.37
N SER A 361 28.69 -8.63 -11.92
CA SER A 361 30.06 -8.34 -12.33
C SER A 361 30.90 -7.87 -11.11
N PRO A 362 31.95 -8.65 -10.75
CA PRO A 362 32.28 -10.01 -11.20
C PRO A 362 31.33 -11.07 -10.64
N THR A 363 31.36 -12.29 -11.19
CA THR A 363 30.56 -13.44 -10.69
C THR A 363 31.28 -14.24 -9.60
N HIS A 364 32.58 -13.95 -9.38
CA HIS A 364 33.41 -14.61 -8.36
C HIS A 364 34.17 -13.52 -7.60
N VAL A 365 34.08 -13.52 -6.29
CA VAL A 365 34.78 -12.56 -5.40
C VAL A 365 35.27 -13.26 -4.12
N SER A 366 36.26 -12.68 -3.45
CA SER A 366 36.59 -13.06 -2.07
C SER A 366 35.43 -12.63 -1.14
N SER A 367 35.36 -13.24 0.05
CA SER A 367 34.39 -12.88 1.07
C SER A 367 34.40 -11.36 1.34
N GLY A 368 33.21 -10.72 1.22
CA GLY A 368 33.03 -9.27 1.34
C GLY A 368 33.52 -8.45 0.15
N GLY A 369 33.95 -9.10 -0.94
CA GLY A 369 34.28 -8.39 -2.20
C GLY A 369 33.05 -7.77 -2.86
N SER A 370 33.26 -6.63 -3.52
CA SER A 370 32.18 -5.88 -4.19
C SER A 370 31.75 -6.54 -5.50
N VAL A 371 30.44 -6.65 -5.72
CA VAL A 371 29.80 -7.15 -6.92
C VAL A 371 28.69 -6.17 -7.33
N THR A 372 28.68 -5.77 -8.58
CA THR A 372 27.54 -5.03 -9.14
C THR A 372 26.54 -6.02 -9.72
N LEU A 373 25.33 -6.02 -9.16
CA LEU A 373 24.16 -6.67 -9.76
C LEU A 373 23.49 -5.66 -10.70
N SER A 374 23.11 -6.09 -11.90
CA SER A 374 22.42 -5.22 -12.87
C SER A 374 21.31 -5.99 -13.55
N TRP A 375 20.24 -5.30 -13.89
CA TRP A 375 19.06 -5.89 -14.52
C TRP A 375 18.45 -4.98 -15.57
N ASN A 376 17.73 -5.59 -16.49
CA ASN A 376 16.86 -4.90 -17.42
C ASN A 376 15.46 -5.51 -17.31
N VAL A 377 14.52 -4.70 -16.83
CA VAL A 377 13.13 -5.06 -16.57
C VAL A 377 12.23 -4.08 -17.31
N SER A 378 11.16 -4.58 -17.87
CA SER A 378 10.12 -3.78 -18.51
C SER A 378 8.74 -4.16 -17.96
N ASN A 379 7.83 -3.18 -17.96
CA ASN A 379 6.45 -3.34 -17.50
C ASN A 379 6.35 -3.74 -16.01
N ALA A 380 7.28 -3.28 -15.17
CA ALA A 380 7.23 -3.46 -13.72
C ALA A 380 6.89 -2.14 -13.04
N ASP A 381 6.06 -2.21 -12.01
CA ASP A 381 5.77 -1.09 -11.13
C ASP A 381 6.89 -0.94 -10.09
N TYR A 382 7.38 -2.08 -9.56
CA TYR A 382 8.50 -2.10 -8.62
C TYR A 382 9.35 -3.36 -8.75
N VAL A 383 10.57 -3.29 -8.22
CA VAL A 383 11.57 -4.36 -8.26
C VAL A 383 12.13 -4.61 -6.86
N ILE A 384 12.29 -5.89 -6.51
CA ILE A 384 12.93 -6.32 -5.25
C ILE A 384 14.06 -7.30 -5.58
N VAL A 385 15.19 -7.16 -4.87
CA VAL A 385 16.32 -8.11 -4.93
C VAL A 385 16.53 -8.75 -3.55
N SER A 386 16.45 -10.07 -3.46
CA SER A 386 16.57 -10.84 -2.21
C SER A 386 17.54 -12.04 -2.37
N PRO A 387 18.38 -12.31 -1.38
CA PRO A 387 18.78 -11.44 -0.28
C PRO A 387 19.53 -10.23 -0.83
N GLY A 388 19.52 -9.10 -0.13
CA GLY A 388 20.31 -7.95 -0.57
C GLY A 388 19.63 -6.63 -0.32
N PRO A 389 19.57 -5.70 -1.30
CA PRO A 389 19.07 -4.37 -1.03
C PRO A 389 17.55 -4.28 -0.76
N GLY A 390 16.76 -5.35 -0.97
CA GLY A 390 15.31 -5.29 -0.86
C GLY A 390 14.69 -4.56 -2.04
N ALA A 391 13.74 -3.64 -1.79
CA ALA A 391 13.12 -2.82 -2.82
C ALA A 391 14.12 -1.79 -3.38
N VAL A 392 14.12 -1.61 -4.70
CA VAL A 392 15.08 -0.78 -5.42
C VAL A 392 14.41 0.00 -6.55
N ARG A 393 14.90 1.22 -6.79
CA ARG A 393 14.48 2.09 -7.91
C ARG A 393 15.44 2.06 -9.08
N ASP A 394 16.73 1.84 -8.80
CA ASP A 394 17.78 1.80 -9.81
C ASP A 394 17.76 0.49 -10.60
N THR A 395 18.50 0.43 -11.70
CA THR A 395 18.68 -0.76 -12.54
C THR A 395 19.96 -1.55 -12.19
N SER A 396 20.65 -1.14 -11.13
CA SER A 396 21.84 -1.82 -10.61
C SER A 396 22.06 -1.47 -9.14
N VAL A 397 22.78 -2.37 -8.45
CA VAL A 397 23.17 -2.18 -7.05
C VAL A 397 24.50 -2.88 -6.77
N THR A 398 25.30 -2.34 -5.86
CA THR A 398 26.50 -3.00 -5.36
C THR A 398 26.18 -3.79 -4.10
N VAL A 399 26.57 -5.07 -4.09
CA VAL A 399 26.47 -5.97 -2.94
C VAL A 399 27.86 -6.51 -2.55
N THR A 400 28.01 -6.95 -1.30
CA THR A 400 29.28 -7.48 -0.74
C THR A 400 29.05 -8.82 -0.06
N PRO A 401 28.81 -9.90 -0.84
CA PRO A 401 28.47 -11.19 -0.25
C PRO A 401 29.64 -11.77 0.58
N GLY A 402 29.32 -12.21 1.80
CA GLY A 402 30.28 -12.89 2.70
C GLY A 402 30.45 -14.38 2.40
N ALA A 403 29.54 -14.98 1.64
CA ALA A 403 29.53 -16.37 1.21
C ALA A 403 28.85 -16.48 -0.16
N THR A 404 29.01 -17.64 -0.82
CA THR A 404 28.29 -17.92 -2.08
C THR A 404 26.80 -17.64 -1.90
N THR A 405 26.28 -16.70 -2.68
CA THR A 405 24.92 -16.17 -2.53
C THR A 405 24.16 -16.27 -3.84
N THR A 406 22.97 -16.85 -3.79
CA THR A 406 22.01 -16.81 -4.89
C THR A 406 21.02 -15.66 -4.68
N TYR A 407 21.12 -14.67 -5.53
CA TYR A 407 20.21 -13.53 -5.58
C TYR A 407 19.00 -13.84 -6.44
N LYS A 408 17.84 -13.42 -6.01
CA LYS A 408 16.58 -13.52 -6.76
C LYS A 408 16.03 -12.13 -7.01
N LEU A 409 15.75 -11.84 -8.26
CA LEU A 409 15.11 -10.60 -8.70
C LEU A 409 13.60 -10.87 -8.85
N TYR A 410 12.80 -9.99 -8.29
CA TYR A 410 11.36 -9.98 -8.38
C TYR A 410 10.94 -8.70 -9.07
N ALA A 411 10.23 -8.80 -10.17
CA ALA A 411 9.61 -7.69 -10.88
C ALA A 411 8.10 -7.86 -10.81
N THR A 412 7.38 -6.86 -10.33
CA THR A 412 5.94 -6.95 -10.02
C THR A 412 5.19 -5.80 -10.67
N ASN A 413 3.98 -6.06 -11.17
CA ASN A 413 2.97 -5.09 -11.56
C ASN A 413 1.57 -5.59 -11.19
N GLN A 414 0.54 -4.81 -11.45
CA GLN A 414 -0.85 -5.18 -11.14
C GLN A 414 -1.35 -6.48 -11.80
N TYR A 415 -0.63 -7.04 -12.80
CA TYR A 415 -0.99 -8.28 -13.50
C TYR A 415 -0.16 -9.49 -13.05
N GLY A 416 0.77 -9.31 -12.14
CA GLY A 416 1.52 -10.41 -11.56
C GLY A 416 3.00 -10.12 -11.34
N ARG A 417 3.75 -11.20 -11.07
CA ARG A 417 5.17 -11.15 -10.73
C ARG A 417 5.98 -12.08 -11.63
N THR A 418 7.11 -11.58 -12.12
CA THR A 418 8.15 -12.36 -12.81
C THR A 418 9.40 -12.42 -11.96
N THR A 419 10.07 -13.58 -11.92
CA THR A 419 11.29 -13.76 -11.12
C THR A 419 12.40 -14.44 -11.90
N THR A 420 13.64 -14.10 -11.56
CA THR A 420 14.84 -14.81 -12.04
C THR A 420 15.91 -14.85 -10.95
N THR A 421 16.89 -15.71 -11.08
CA THR A 421 17.98 -15.88 -10.10
C THR A 421 19.34 -15.82 -10.76
N LEU A 422 20.34 -15.38 -9.98
CA LEU A 422 21.76 -15.54 -10.33
C LEU A 422 22.57 -15.89 -9.07
N THR A 423 23.72 -16.55 -9.24
CA THR A 423 24.60 -16.90 -8.11
C THR A 423 25.94 -16.18 -8.26
N VAL A 424 26.38 -15.54 -7.16
CA VAL A 424 27.71 -15.02 -6.99
C VAL A 424 28.49 -15.99 -6.11
N ASN A 425 29.63 -16.45 -6.61
CA ASN A 425 30.47 -17.43 -5.91
C ASN A 425 31.51 -16.74 -5.03
N VAL A 426 31.62 -17.20 -3.79
CA VAL A 426 32.64 -16.81 -2.80
C VAL A 426 33.33 -18.07 -2.36
N PRO A 427 34.58 -18.30 -2.77
CA PRO A 427 35.34 -19.51 -2.47
C PRO A 427 35.71 -19.62 -0.98
#